data_73830a4cd25542ff12b5ae6a49af8d51
#
_entry.id   73830a4cd25542ff12b5ae6a49af8d51
#
_cell.length_a   1.000
_cell.length_b   1.000
_cell.length_c   1.000
_cell.angle_alpha   90.00
_cell.angle_beta   90.00
_cell.angle_gamma   90.00
#
_symmetry.space_group_name_H-M   'P 1'
#
loop_
_entity.id
_entity.type
_entity.pdbx_description
1 polymer ?
#
loop_
_entity_poly.entity_id
_entity_poly.type
_entity_poly.pdbx_seq_one_letter_code
_entity_poly.pdbx_strand_id
1 'polypeptide(L)'
;MAEAVIVEALRTPIGRGREGTGDLSGFHATQLLGTLQRGIVDRAALEPAEVEQIIGGCVTQAGEQASNVTRHAWLTAGDDYTTAATTVDTQCGSGQQA
;
A
#
# COMPACT_ATOMS: atom_id res chain seq x y z
N MET A 1 12.82 12.29 23.17
CA MET A 1 12.18 12.46 21.86
C MET A 1 12.51 11.25 21.01
N ALA A 2 11.51 10.64 20.42
CA ALA A 2 11.73 9.51 19.53
C ALA A 2 12.36 9.97 18.21
N GLU A 3 13.28 9.18 17.69
CA GLU A 3 13.91 9.42 16.39
C GLU A 3 13.22 8.55 15.34
N ALA A 4 12.86 9.15 14.19
CA ALA A 4 12.27 8.41 13.09
C ALA A 4 13.38 7.77 12.25
N VAL A 5 13.25 6.49 11.99
CA VAL A 5 14.22 5.73 11.20
C VAL A 5 13.50 4.92 10.12
N ILE A 6 14.18 4.67 9.00
CA ILE A 6 13.67 3.79 7.94
C ILE A 6 14.20 2.39 8.22
N VAL A 7 13.29 1.45 8.43
CA VAL A 7 13.62 0.06 8.75
C VAL A 7 13.69 -0.81 7.50
N GLU A 8 12.80 -0.57 6.53
CA GLU A 8 12.72 -1.38 5.31
C GLU A 8 12.16 -0.55 4.16
N ALA A 9 12.44 -0.95 2.94
CA ALA A 9 11.89 -0.36 1.73
C ALA A 9 11.68 -1.43 0.67
N LEU A 10 10.55 -1.38 -0.02
CA LEU A 10 10.17 -2.39 -1.00
C LEU A 10 9.28 -1.75 -2.07
N ARG A 11 9.36 -2.27 -3.28
CA ARG A 11 8.48 -1.86 -4.38
C ARG A 11 8.07 -3.08 -5.22
N THR A 12 6.98 -2.94 -5.96
CA THR A 12 6.63 -3.89 -7.02
C THR A 12 7.48 -3.61 -8.27
N PRO A 13 7.55 -4.56 -9.22
CA PRO A 13 8.03 -4.24 -10.57
C PRO A 13 7.21 -3.13 -11.21
N ILE A 14 7.81 -2.41 -12.15
CA ILE A 14 7.12 -1.37 -12.92
C ILE A 14 6.41 -2.04 -14.09
N GLY A 15 5.10 -1.87 -14.17
CA GLY A 15 4.29 -2.33 -15.29
C GLY A 15 4.03 -1.23 -16.30
N ARG A 16 3.76 -1.60 -17.57
CA ARG A 16 3.28 -0.65 -18.57
C ARG A 16 1.82 -0.32 -18.31
N GLY A 17 1.44 0.93 -18.47
CA GLY A 17 0.06 1.39 -18.35
C GLY A 17 -0.75 1.10 -19.61
N ARG A 18 -0.86 -0.17 -19.98
CA ARG A 18 -1.63 -0.62 -21.15
C ARG A 18 -2.64 -1.67 -20.70
N GLU A 19 -3.91 -1.38 -20.95
CA GLU A 19 -4.99 -2.31 -20.65
C GLU A 19 -4.78 -3.63 -21.40
N GLY A 20 -4.90 -4.74 -20.68
CA GLY A 20 -4.83 -6.10 -21.22
C GLY A 20 -3.44 -6.58 -21.62
N THR A 21 -2.44 -5.69 -21.80
CA THR A 21 -1.09 -6.06 -22.24
C THR A 21 0.02 -5.64 -21.29
N GLY A 22 -0.27 -4.76 -20.34
CA GLY A 22 0.69 -4.40 -19.29
C GLY A 22 0.90 -5.57 -18.33
N ASP A 23 2.13 -5.76 -17.85
CA ASP A 23 2.47 -6.91 -17.01
C ASP A 23 1.68 -6.97 -15.70
N LEU A 24 1.26 -5.82 -15.19
CA LEU A 24 0.47 -5.72 -13.96
C LEU A 24 -1.03 -5.51 -14.22
N SER A 25 -1.48 -5.46 -15.46
CA SER A 25 -2.86 -5.13 -15.82
C SER A 25 -3.90 -6.14 -15.35
N GLY A 26 -3.49 -7.38 -15.09
CA GLY A 26 -4.38 -8.45 -14.59
C GLY A 26 -4.59 -8.43 -13.08
N PHE A 27 -3.97 -7.51 -12.36
CA PHE A 27 -4.06 -7.42 -10.90
C PHE A 27 -4.94 -6.27 -10.47
N HIS A 28 -5.77 -6.50 -9.47
CA HIS A 28 -6.51 -5.45 -8.79
C HIS A 28 -5.54 -4.59 -7.95
N ALA A 29 -5.80 -3.29 -7.83
CA ALA A 29 -4.94 -2.39 -7.07
C ALA A 29 -4.71 -2.86 -5.63
N THR A 30 -5.75 -3.39 -4.98
CA THR A 30 -5.63 -3.92 -3.61
C THR A 30 -4.75 -5.16 -3.54
N GLN A 31 -4.69 -5.98 -4.58
CA GLN A 31 -3.79 -7.14 -4.63
C GLN A 31 -2.34 -6.71 -4.71
N LEU A 32 -2.04 -5.73 -5.56
CA LEU A 32 -0.68 -5.20 -5.70
C LEU A 32 -0.20 -4.57 -4.40
N LEU A 33 -0.99 -3.67 -3.84
CA LEU A 33 -0.62 -2.97 -2.63
C LEU A 33 -0.60 -3.91 -1.42
N GLY A 34 -1.57 -4.81 -1.29
CA GLY A 34 -1.63 -5.77 -0.20
C GLY A 34 -0.43 -6.72 -0.19
N THR A 35 -0.03 -7.20 -1.37
CA THR A 35 1.17 -8.03 -1.52
C THR A 35 2.41 -7.26 -1.06
N LEU A 36 2.51 -5.98 -1.43
CA LEU A 36 3.62 -5.13 -1.02
C LEU A 36 3.64 -4.89 0.49
N GLN A 37 2.50 -4.56 1.07
CA GLN A 37 2.36 -4.34 2.51
C GLN A 37 2.77 -5.59 3.29
N ARG A 38 2.27 -6.75 2.88
CA ARG A 38 2.62 -8.03 3.48
C ARG A 38 4.11 -8.32 3.35
N GLY A 39 4.64 -8.11 2.17
CA GLY A 39 6.06 -8.35 1.90
C GLY A 39 6.99 -7.50 2.77
N ILE A 40 6.64 -6.24 2.99
CA ILE A 40 7.47 -5.35 3.80
C ILE A 40 7.43 -5.71 5.29
N VAL A 41 6.26 -6.10 5.78
CA VAL A 41 6.08 -6.57 7.17
C VAL A 41 6.88 -7.85 7.40
N ASP A 42 6.80 -8.80 6.47
CA ASP A 42 7.55 -10.06 6.54
C ASP A 42 9.07 -9.81 6.51
N ARG A 43 9.54 -8.94 5.63
CA ARG A 43 10.97 -8.59 5.54
C ARG A 43 11.49 -7.90 6.78
N ALA A 44 10.68 -7.08 7.41
CA ALA A 44 11.03 -6.40 8.65
C ALA A 44 10.93 -7.33 9.88
N ALA A 45 10.47 -8.57 9.69
CA ALA A 45 10.24 -9.55 10.75
C ALA A 45 9.28 -9.03 11.84
N LEU A 46 8.24 -8.32 11.42
CA LEU A 46 7.21 -7.80 12.30
C LEU A 46 5.94 -8.65 12.24
N GLU A 47 5.19 -8.67 13.33
CA GLU A 47 3.81 -9.11 13.29
C GLU A 47 2.93 -7.96 12.78
N PRO A 48 1.89 -8.23 11.97
CA PRO A 48 1.01 -7.16 11.48
C PRO A 48 0.44 -6.26 12.58
N ALA A 49 0.13 -6.83 13.75
CA ALA A 49 -0.40 -6.08 14.89
C ALA A 49 0.59 -5.06 15.48
N GLU A 50 1.88 -5.16 15.16
CA GLU A 50 2.89 -4.18 15.59
C GLU A 50 2.88 -2.92 14.74
N VAL A 51 2.17 -2.94 13.59
CA VAL A 51 2.03 -1.77 12.72
C VAL A 51 0.90 -0.90 13.27
N GLU A 52 1.23 0.26 13.77
CA GLU A 52 0.24 1.16 14.37
C GLU A 52 -0.61 1.85 13.32
N GLN A 53 0.00 2.28 12.22
CA GLN A 53 -0.69 3.01 11.18
C GLN A 53 -0.05 2.79 9.82
N ILE A 54 -0.90 2.76 8.79
CA ILE A 54 -0.47 2.71 7.40
C ILE A 54 -0.95 3.98 6.71
N ILE A 55 -0.06 4.65 6.01
CA ILE A 55 -0.40 5.84 5.24
C ILE A 55 -0.02 5.56 3.78
N GLY A 56 -1.03 5.55 2.90
CA GLY A 56 -0.83 5.34 1.47
C GLY A 56 -1.13 6.60 0.68
N GLY A 57 -0.42 6.78 -0.42
CA GLY A 57 -0.68 7.87 -1.35
C GLY A 57 -1.37 7.37 -2.62
N CYS A 58 -2.49 8.00 -2.99
CA CYS A 58 -3.20 7.67 -4.21
C CYS A 58 -3.93 8.89 -4.74
N VAL A 59 -3.69 9.23 -6.01
CA VAL A 59 -4.32 10.39 -6.65
C VAL A 59 -5.72 10.05 -7.14
N THR A 60 -5.84 9.01 -7.97
CA THR A 60 -7.12 8.63 -8.56
C THR A 60 -7.84 7.63 -7.66
N GLN A 61 -8.66 8.15 -6.77
CA GLN A 61 -9.41 7.34 -5.81
C GLN A 61 -10.80 7.01 -6.36
N ALA A 62 -10.84 6.29 -7.46
CA ALA A 62 -12.05 5.88 -8.17
C ALA A 62 -11.92 4.41 -8.59
N GLY A 63 -13.06 3.75 -8.85
CA GLY A 63 -13.08 2.34 -9.24
C GLY A 63 -12.40 1.48 -8.17
N GLU A 64 -11.47 0.63 -8.57
CA GLU A 64 -10.76 -0.27 -7.65
C GLU A 64 -9.84 0.43 -6.66
N GLN A 65 -9.59 1.72 -6.85
CA GLN A 65 -8.78 2.54 -5.95
C GLN A 65 -9.63 3.43 -5.03
N ALA A 66 -10.95 3.27 -5.07
CA ALA A 66 -11.87 4.03 -4.24
C ALA A 66 -11.95 3.49 -2.80
N SER A 67 -12.55 4.27 -1.93
CA SER A 67 -12.93 3.87 -0.57
C SER A 67 -11.73 3.44 0.29
N ASN A 68 -10.69 4.25 0.30
CA ASN A 68 -9.49 3.99 1.11
C ASN A 68 -8.76 2.72 0.67
N VAL A 69 -8.19 2.76 -0.52
CA VAL A 69 -7.46 1.63 -1.11
C VAL A 69 -6.37 1.08 -0.18
N THR A 70 -5.73 1.92 0.60
CA THR A 70 -4.70 1.52 1.56
C THR A 70 -5.25 0.56 2.61
N ARG A 71 -6.42 0.86 3.15
CA ARG A 71 -7.11 0.02 4.13
C ARG A 71 -7.60 -1.28 3.49
N HIS A 72 -8.23 -1.19 2.33
CA HIS A 72 -8.72 -2.37 1.62
C HIS A 72 -7.59 -3.33 1.26
N ALA A 73 -6.45 -2.81 0.83
CA ALA A 73 -5.28 -3.63 0.53
C ALA A 73 -4.81 -4.41 1.77
N TRP A 74 -4.72 -3.74 2.90
CA TRP A 74 -4.31 -4.35 4.17
C TRP A 74 -5.25 -5.49 4.57
N LEU A 75 -6.55 -5.24 4.51
CA LEU A 75 -7.57 -6.24 4.84
C LEU A 75 -7.63 -7.38 3.83
N THR A 76 -7.43 -7.10 2.54
CA THR A 76 -7.41 -8.10 1.47
C THR A 76 -6.25 -9.08 1.65
N ALA A 77 -5.13 -8.62 2.15
CA ALA A 77 -3.98 -9.47 2.47
C ALA A 77 -4.19 -10.32 3.73
N GLY A 78 -5.28 -10.09 4.46
CA GLY A 78 -5.61 -10.85 5.67
C GLY A 78 -4.86 -10.37 6.91
N ASP A 79 -4.37 -9.13 6.88
CA ASP A 79 -3.62 -8.56 7.99
C ASP A 79 -4.51 -8.06 9.13
N ASP A 80 -3.90 -7.58 10.19
CA ASP A 80 -4.59 -7.25 11.44
C ASP A 80 -5.58 -6.09 11.25
N TYR A 81 -6.86 -6.33 11.53
CA TYR A 81 -7.92 -5.33 11.36
C TYR A 81 -7.82 -4.16 12.33
N THR A 82 -7.03 -4.30 13.41
CA THR A 82 -6.86 -3.21 14.39
C THR A 82 -5.89 -2.13 13.92
N THR A 83 -5.08 -2.42 12.89
CA THR A 83 -4.17 -1.43 12.32
C THR A 83 -4.94 -0.37 11.54
N ALA A 84 -4.75 0.89 11.90
CA ALA A 84 -5.39 2.00 11.20
C ALA A 84 -4.72 2.24 9.84
N ALA A 85 -5.51 2.65 8.86
CA ALA A 85 -4.98 3.00 7.54
C ALA A 85 -5.70 4.21 6.95
N THR A 86 -4.96 5.05 6.27
CA THR A 86 -5.50 6.21 5.57
C THR A 86 -4.87 6.35 4.19
N THR A 87 -5.61 6.94 3.28
CA THR A 87 -5.13 7.25 1.93
C THR A 87 -5.15 8.76 1.74
N VAL A 88 -4.02 9.33 1.33
CA VAL A 88 -3.88 10.77 1.11
C VAL A 88 -3.70 11.09 -0.36
N ASP A 89 -4.17 12.27 -0.76
CA ASP A 89 -4.00 12.80 -2.11
C ASP A 89 -3.41 14.20 -2.02
N THR A 90 -2.21 14.34 -2.53
CA THR A 90 -1.53 15.61 -2.75
C THR A 90 -1.02 15.68 -4.18
N GLN A 91 -1.83 15.21 -5.12
CA GLN A 91 -1.49 15.13 -6.55
C GLN A 91 -0.22 14.29 -6.75
N CYS A 92 0.71 14.74 -7.57
CA CYS A 92 1.95 14.01 -7.87
C CYS A 92 2.82 13.72 -6.65
N GLY A 93 2.61 14.41 -5.53
CA GLY A 93 3.33 14.23 -4.29
C GLY A 93 2.65 13.29 -3.28
N SER A 94 1.59 12.58 -3.68
CA SER A 94 0.80 11.76 -2.74
C SER A 94 1.64 10.70 -2.02
N GLY A 95 2.45 9.95 -2.73
CA GLY A 95 3.33 8.94 -2.14
C GLY A 95 4.40 9.54 -1.22
N GLN A 96 4.93 10.69 -1.61
CA GLN A 96 5.91 11.40 -0.78
C GLN A 96 5.27 11.95 0.49
N GLN A 97 4.04 12.45 0.39
CA GLN A 97 3.28 12.92 1.55
C GLN A 97 3.01 11.77 2.53
N ALA A 98 2.68 10.58 1.99
CA ALA A 98 2.45 9.40 2.81
C ALA A 98 3.69 8.99 3.60
#